data_15e3b329d6f18e220f74057fa17c4f5d
#
_entry.id   15e3b329d6f18e220f74057fa17c4f5d
#
_cell.length_a   1.000
_cell.length_b   1.000
_cell.length_c   1.000
_cell.angle_alpha   90.00
_cell.angle_beta   90.00
_cell.angle_gamma   90.00
#
_symmetry.space_group_name_H-M   'P 1'
#
loop_
_entity.id
_entity.type
_entity.pdbx_description
1 polymer ?
#
loop_
_entity_poly.entity_id
_entity_poly.type
_entity_poly.pdbx_seq_one_letter_code
_entity_poly.pdbx_strand_id
1 'polypeptide(L)'
;MRVDAILSNLNLDANIYELESNYQGNILHVMREDALAYSFGGNKVRIAIELFEDLKRKNCDCIISYGGRGSNLNRVIANMAFNQRIPCYVIVSETEGDQFFESINDKMVRLSHAKVINCKKKDVLKTVVQVFEMCNQK
;
A
#
# COMPACT_ATOMS: atom_id res chain seq x y z
N MET A 1 9.86 19.75 4.56
CA MET A 1 8.39 19.86 4.69
C MET A 1 7.95 18.66 5.52
N ARG A 2 7.31 18.90 6.65
CA ARG A 2 7.10 17.87 7.68
C ARG A 2 6.10 16.81 7.21
N VAL A 3 6.49 15.56 7.32
CA VAL A 3 5.68 14.35 7.13
C VAL A 3 4.38 14.40 7.96
N ASP A 4 4.42 15.10 9.09
CA ASP A 4 3.31 15.24 10.05
C ASP A 4 2.06 15.90 9.48
N ALA A 5 2.19 16.79 8.49
CA ALA A 5 1.07 17.58 7.99
C ALA A 5 0.12 16.80 7.06
N ILE A 6 0.58 15.72 6.41
CA ILE A 6 -0.26 14.95 5.48
C ILE A 6 -1.06 13.89 6.24
N LEU A 7 -0.42 13.18 7.18
CA LEU A 7 -1.10 12.10 7.92
C LEU A 7 -2.09 12.64 8.95
N SER A 8 -1.76 13.77 9.62
CA SER A 8 -2.65 14.39 10.61
C SER A 8 -3.92 15.01 10.01
N ASN A 9 -3.92 15.31 8.69
CA ASN A 9 -5.05 15.91 7.99
C ASN A 9 -5.85 14.92 7.14
N LEU A 10 -5.50 13.63 7.16
CA LEU A 10 -6.31 12.62 6.48
C LEU A 10 -7.59 12.37 7.26
N ASN A 11 -8.73 12.77 6.69
CA ASN A 11 -10.02 12.33 7.22
C ASN A 11 -10.19 10.83 6.95
N LEU A 12 -10.15 10.04 8.02
CA LEU A 12 -10.35 8.59 8.01
C LEU A 12 -11.75 8.18 8.43
N ASP A 13 -12.68 9.14 8.53
CA ASP A 13 -14.07 8.86 8.84
C ASP A 13 -14.73 8.18 7.65
N ALA A 14 -14.97 6.89 7.78
CA ALA A 14 -15.74 6.13 6.81
C ALA A 14 -17.21 6.13 7.22
N ASN A 15 -18.10 6.46 6.29
CA ASN A 15 -19.52 6.36 6.54
C ASN A 15 -19.91 4.90 6.76
N ILE A 16 -20.73 4.67 7.78
CA ILE A 16 -21.31 3.37 8.08
C ILE A 16 -22.79 3.42 7.79
N TYR A 17 -23.29 2.48 7.00
CA TYR A 17 -24.68 2.34 6.62
C TYR A 17 -25.22 1.01 7.13
N GLU A 18 -26.41 1.06 7.73
CA GLU A 18 -27.17 -0.15 7.96
C GLU A 18 -27.86 -0.58 6.67
N LEU A 19 -27.77 -1.87 6.34
CA LEU A 19 -28.50 -2.42 5.20
C LEU A 19 -29.92 -2.72 5.60
N GLU A 20 -30.89 -2.28 4.77
CA GLU A 20 -32.32 -2.47 5.00
C GLU A 20 -32.73 -3.95 5.00
N SER A 21 -31.91 -4.84 4.44
CA SER A 21 -32.17 -6.27 4.39
C SER A 21 -31.62 -6.97 5.64
N ASN A 22 -32.54 -7.54 6.40
CA ASN A 22 -32.21 -8.42 7.52
C ASN A 22 -31.90 -9.83 7.00
N TYR A 23 -30.65 -10.28 7.10
CA TYR A 23 -30.26 -11.64 6.74
C TYR A 23 -30.31 -12.55 7.97
N GLN A 24 -31.28 -13.45 8.05
CA GLN A 24 -31.45 -14.44 9.13
C GLN A 24 -31.50 -13.82 10.54
N GLY A 25 -32.13 -12.66 10.71
CA GLY A 25 -32.23 -11.99 11.99
C GLY A 25 -31.02 -11.13 12.38
N ASN A 26 -30.00 -11.00 11.50
CA ASN A 26 -28.83 -10.18 11.77
C ASN A 26 -28.97 -8.79 11.15
N ILE A 27 -28.53 -7.78 11.89
CA ILE A 27 -28.38 -6.41 11.38
C ILE A 27 -27.01 -6.32 10.71
N LEU A 28 -26.99 -5.91 9.44
CA LEU A 28 -25.76 -5.78 8.67
C LEU A 28 -25.38 -4.32 8.49
N HIS A 29 -24.15 -3.98 8.79
CA HIS A 29 -23.59 -2.66 8.55
C HIS A 29 -22.48 -2.73 7.48
N VAL A 30 -22.44 -1.72 6.62
CA VAL A 30 -21.39 -1.57 5.60
C VAL A 30 -20.57 -0.33 5.92
N MET A 31 -19.28 -0.51 6.16
CA MET A 31 -18.32 0.58 6.28
C MET A 31 -17.70 0.87 4.90
N ARG A 32 -17.89 2.09 4.41
CA ARG A 32 -17.45 2.53 3.08
C ARG A 32 -15.98 2.97 3.07
N GLU A 33 -15.08 2.04 3.29
CA GLU A 33 -13.64 2.27 3.19
C GLU A 33 -13.20 2.71 1.77
N ASP A 34 -13.95 2.34 0.75
CA ASP A 34 -13.76 2.77 -0.63
C ASP A 34 -13.98 4.27 -0.84
N ALA A 35 -14.74 4.92 0.05
CA ALA A 35 -15.00 6.35 0.03
C ALA A 35 -13.91 7.21 0.71
N LEU A 36 -12.88 6.59 1.29
CA LEU A 36 -11.76 7.34 1.85
C LEU A 36 -11.04 8.14 0.76
N ALA A 37 -10.81 9.42 1.03
CA ALA A 37 -10.32 10.38 0.03
C ALA A 37 -8.82 10.23 -0.32
N TYR A 38 -8.15 9.16 0.08
CA TYR A 38 -6.72 8.96 -0.18
C TYR A 38 -6.45 7.75 -1.04
N SER A 39 -5.63 7.92 -2.09
CA SER A 39 -5.16 6.83 -2.96
C SER A 39 -6.29 5.90 -3.42
N PHE A 40 -7.45 6.44 -3.81
CA PHE A 40 -8.67 5.72 -4.22
C PHE A 40 -9.28 4.83 -3.11
N GLY A 41 -9.06 5.18 -1.87
CA GLY A 41 -9.70 4.55 -0.74
C GLY A 41 -9.29 3.10 -0.48
N GLY A 42 -10.12 2.45 0.32
CA GLY A 42 -9.96 1.06 0.71
C GLY A 42 -9.21 0.87 2.03
N ASN A 43 -9.43 -0.26 2.67
CA ASN A 43 -8.87 -0.61 3.99
C ASN A 43 -7.33 -0.57 4.06
N LYS A 44 -6.64 -0.58 2.91
CA LYS A 44 -5.17 -0.51 2.86
C LYS A 44 -4.63 0.86 3.20
N VAL A 45 -5.46 1.91 3.15
CA VAL A 45 -5.09 3.25 3.60
C VAL A 45 -4.76 3.25 5.09
N ARG A 46 -5.62 2.64 5.92
CA ARG A 46 -5.38 2.53 7.38
C ARG A 46 -4.12 1.75 7.70
N ILE A 47 -3.91 0.63 7.01
CA ILE A 47 -2.69 -0.18 7.16
C ILE A 47 -1.44 0.63 6.81
N ALA A 48 -1.47 1.37 5.71
CA ALA A 48 -0.33 2.18 5.28
C ALA A 48 -0.02 3.28 6.29
N ILE A 49 -1.01 3.95 6.86
CA ILE A 49 -0.80 4.97 7.89
C ILE A 49 -0.02 4.40 9.07
N GLU A 50 -0.43 3.26 9.61
CA GLU A 50 0.26 2.60 10.73
C GLU A 50 1.71 2.22 10.37
N LEU A 51 1.93 1.73 9.16
CA LEU A 51 3.28 1.41 8.68
C LEU A 51 4.17 2.66 8.58
N PHE A 52 3.63 3.79 8.13
CA PHE A 52 4.39 5.04 8.04
C PHE A 52 4.63 5.69 9.41
N GLU A 53 3.71 5.54 10.36
CA GLU A 53 3.96 5.94 11.76
C GLU A 53 5.07 5.08 12.40
N ASP A 54 5.09 3.77 12.13
CA ASP A 54 6.15 2.88 12.58
C ASP A 54 7.51 3.21 11.93
N LEU A 55 7.51 3.53 10.63
CA LEU A 55 8.69 3.98 9.90
C LEU A 55 9.30 5.24 10.55
N LYS A 56 8.48 6.22 10.90
CA LYS A 56 8.93 7.43 11.61
C LYS A 56 9.50 7.09 12.98
N ARG A 57 8.77 6.30 13.76
CA ARG A 57 9.15 5.90 15.11
C ARG A 57 10.49 5.19 15.14
N LYS A 58 10.80 4.40 14.10
CA LYS A 58 12.05 3.66 13.93
C LYS A 58 13.14 4.45 13.20
N ASN A 59 12.87 5.69 12.77
CA ASN A 59 13.77 6.52 11.97
C ASN A 59 14.26 5.81 10.70
N CYS A 60 13.40 5.04 10.03
CA CYS A 60 13.75 4.42 8.76
C CYS A 60 13.66 5.46 7.63
N ASP A 61 14.55 5.36 6.66
CA ASP A 61 14.68 6.30 5.54
C ASP A 61 14.14 5.77 4.21
N CYS A 62 13.67 4.52 4.17
CA CYS A 62 13.03 3.92 3.01
C CYS A 62 11.96 2.90 3.42
N ILE A 63 11.11 2.54 2.46
CA ILE A 63 10.09 1.51 2.66
C ILE A 63 10.18 0.45 1.56
N ILE A 64 10.07 -0.82 1.96
CA ILE A 64 10.00 -1.97 1.06
C ILE A 64 8.61 -2.59 1.20
N SER A 65 7.89 -2.71 0.09
CA SER A 65 6.60 -3.38 0.03
C SER A 65 6.65 -4.53 -0.97
N TYR A 66 5.87 -5.58 -0.75
CA TYR A 66 5.79 -6.68 -1.72
C TYR A 66 4.35 -7.13 -1.94
N GLY A 67 4.10 -7.71 -3.10
CA GLY A 67 2.79 -8.26 -3.48
C GLY A 67 2.68 -8.54 -4.96
N GLY A 68 1.52 -9.02 -5.40
CA GLY A 68 1.23 -9.16 -6.83
C GLY A 68 1.01 -7.82 -7.53
N ARG A 69 0.96 -7.82 -8.87
CA ARG A 69 0.76 -6.61 -9.70
C ARG A 69 -0.50 -5.82 -9.35
N GLY A 70 -1.57 -6.49 -8.99
CA GLY A 70 -2.84 -5.86 -8.61
C GLY A 70 -2.91 -5.41 -7.15
N SER A 71 -1.82 -5.42 -6.39
CA SER A 71 -1.83 -5.16 -4.95
C SER A 71 -2.32 -3.76 -4.61
N ASN A 72 -3.45 -3.67 -3.90
CA ASN A 72 -3.95 -2.41 -3.35
C ASN A 72 -3.01 -1.84 -2.28
N LEU A 73 -2.31 -2.69 -1.53
CA LEU A 73 -1.36 -2.22 -0.51
C LEU A 73 -0.15 -1.56 -1.16
N ASN A 74 0.44 -2.19 -2.20
CA ASN A 74 1.57 -1.60 -2.93
C ASN A 74 1.21 -0.23 -3.51
N ARG A 75 0.00 -0.09 -4.08
CA ARG A 75 -0.50 1.19 -4.60
C ARG A 75 -0.53 2.27 -3.51
N VAL A 76 -1.14 1.97 -2.37
CA VAL A 76 -1.29 2.95 -1.29
C VAL A 76 0.07 3.32 -0.69
N ILE A 77 0.94 2.33 -0.45
CA ILE A 77 2.29 2.56 0.10
C ILE A 77 3.12 3.40 -0.87
N ALA A 78 3.14 3.08 -2.17
CA ALA A 78 3.90 3.83 -3.15
C ALA A 78 3.44 5.29 -3.25
N ASN A 79 2.12 5.51 -3.25
CA ASN A 79 1.55 6.85 -3.28
C ASN A 79 1.87 7.64 -2.00
N MET A 80 1.78 7.02 -0.83
CA MET A 80 2.12 7.66 0.45
C MET A 80 3.61 7.99 0.54
N ALA A 81 4.49 7.07 0.11
CA ALA A 81 5.92 7.29 0.06
C ALA A 81 6.29 8.45 -0.87
N PHE A 82 5.68 8.52 -2.06
CA PHE A 82 5.85 9.64 -2.98
C PHE A 82 5.50 10.98 -2.35
N ASN A 83 4.33 11.08 -1.73
CA ASN A 83 3.87 12.30 -1.08
C ASN A 83 4.76 12.73 0.09
N GLN A 84 5.37 11.77 0.78
CA GLN A 84 6.28 12.03 1.90
C GLN A 84 7.75 12.13 1.48
N ARG A 85 8.06 11.95 0.19
CA ARG A 85 9.41 11.95 -0.37
C ARG A 85 10.32 10.89 0.24
N ILE A 86 9.73 9.73 0.57
CA ILE A 86 10.43 8.57 1.12
C ILE A 86 10.73 7.61 -0.04
N PRO A 87 11.99 7.16 -0.21
CA PRO A 87 12.33 6.11 -1.16
C PRO A 87 11.47 4.86 -0.97
N CYS A 88 10.84 4.39 -2.04
CA CYS A 88 9.94 3.24 -2.01
C CYS A 88 10.40 2.17 -3.00
N TYR A 89 10.54 0.95 -2.52
CA TYR A 89 10.83 -0.23 -3.32
C TYR A 89 9.62 -1.17 -3.28
N VAL A 90 9.12 -1.54 -4.46
CA VAL A 90 7.97 -2.44 -4.59
C VAL A 90 8.41 -3.71 -5.27
N ILE A 91 8.40 -4.81 -4.53
CA ILE A 91 8.72 -6.14 -5.05
C ILE A 91 7.43 -6.76 -5.57
N VAL A 92 7.38 -6.99 -6.86
CA VAL A 92 6.22 -7.62 -7.54
C VAL A 92 6.52 -9.09 -7.78
N SER A 93 5.77 -9.94 -7.10
CA SER A 93 5.87 -11.39 -7.30
C SER A 93 4.96 -11.86 -8.43
N GLU A 94 5.53 -12.70 -9.31
CA GLU A 94 4.82 -13.32 -10.42
C GLU A 94 4.73 -14.82 -10.21
N THR A 95 3.57 -15.39 -10.55
CA THR A 95 3.36 -16.85 -10.60
C THR A 95 3.61 -17.32 -12.03
N GLU A 96 4.15 -18.52 -12.20
CA GLU A 96 4.32 -19.10 -13.54
C GLU A 96 2.93 -19.27 -14.19
N GLY A 97 2.77 -18.69 -15.39
CA GLY A 97 1.49 -18.69 -16.12
C GLY A 97 0.64 -17.43 -15.94
N ASP A 98 1.03 -16.49 -15.09
CA ASP A 98 0.38 -15.19 -15.06
C ASP A 98 0.55 -14.49 -16.41
N GLN A 99 -0.56 -14.29 -17.13
CA GLN A 99 -0.55 -13.42 -18.31
C GLN A 99 -0.17 -12.02 -17.85
N PHE A 100 0.71 -11.38 -18.59
CA PHE A 100 1.16 -10.01 -18.33
C PHE A 100 -0.03 -9.04 -18.49
N PHE A 101 -0.81 -8.87 -17.42
CA PHE A 101 -1.88 -7.90 -17.37
C PHE A 101 -1.41 -6.72 -16.53
N GLU A 102 -1.17 -5.59 -17.16
CA GLU A 102 -0.87 -4.36 -16.44
C GLU A 102 -2.13 -3.86 -15.74
N SER A 103 -2.21 -4.03 -14.44
CA SER A 103 -3.32 -3.52 -13.64
C SER A 103 -3.23 -2.00 -13.46
N ILE A 104 -4.36 -1.35 -13.17
CA ILE A 104 -4.39 0.07 -12.81
C ILE A 104 -3.49 0.32 -11.60
N ASN A 105 -3.48 -0.58 -10.62
CA ASN A 105 -2.62 -0.46 -9.45
C ASN A 105 -1.12 -0.48 -9.81
N ASP A 106 -0.69 -1.34 -10.76
CA ASP A 106 0.70 -1.37 -11.24
C ASP A 106 1.10 -0.04 -11.91
N LYS A 107 0.21 0.51 -12.76
CA LYS A 107 0.43 1.85 -13.35
C LYS A 107 0.61 2.92 -12.29
N MET A 108 -0.23 2.92 -11.27
CA MET A 108 -0.17 3.91 -10.20
C MET A 108 1.08 3.79 -9.34
N VAL A 109 1.55 2.56 -9.06
CA VAL A 109 2.82 2.32 -8.38
C VAL A 109 3.97 2.96 -9.16
N ARG A 110 4.01 2.77 -10.49
CA ARG A 110 5.03 3.35 -11.35
C ARG A 110 4.96 4.88 -11.43
N LEU A 111 3.76 5.43 -11.53
CA LEU A 111 3.53 6.88 -11.51
C LEU A 111 3.95 7.54 -10.19
N SER A 112 3.94 6.78 -9.10
CA SER A 112 4.45 7.22 -7.80
C SER A 112 5.98 7.14 -7.67
N HIS A 113 6.71 6.94 -8.78
CA HIS A 113 8.17 6.82 -8.81
C HIS A 113 8.77 5.75 -7.89
N ALA A 114 7.98 4.76 -7.48
CA ALA A 114 8.49 3.62 -6.73
C ALA A 114 9.41 2.76 -7.61
N LYS A 115 10.49 2.26 -7.04
CA LYS A 115 11.39 1.32 -7.73
C LYS A 115 10.77 -0.06 -7.72
N VAL A 116 10.25 -0.48 -8.88
CA VAL A 116 9.60 -1.79 -9.04
C VAL A 116 10.64 -2.85 -9.38
N ILE A 117 10.61 -3.94 -8.62
CA ILE A 117 11.51 -5.10 -8.79
C ILE A 117 10.63 -6.34 -8.97
N ASN A 118 10.72 -6.95 -10.14
CA ASN A 118 9.97 -8.19 -10.43
C ASN A 118 10.77 -9.41 -9.98
N CYS A 119 10.11 -10.39 -9.37
CA CYS A 119 10.71 -11.66 -9.01
C CYS A 119 9.70 -12.81 -9.10
N LYS A 120 10.18 -14.05 -9.12
CA LYS A 120 9.30 -15.21 -8.97
C LYS A 120 8.80 -15.29 -7.53
N LYS A 121 7.58 -15.79 -7.33
CA LYS A 121 6.97 -15.91 -5.99
C LYS A 121 7.88 -16.63 -4.97
N LYS A 122 8.62 -17.66 -5.39
CA LYS A 122 9.56 -18.40 -4.55
C LYS A 122 10.79 -17.58 -4.11
N ASP A 123 11.12 -16.53 -4.84
CA ASP A 123 12.33 -15.72 -4.62
C ASP A 123 12.05 -14.42 -3.85
N VAL A 124 10.79 -14.18 -3.42
CA VAL A 124 10.39 -12.94 -2.75
C VAL A 124 11.25 -12.63 -1.54
N LEU A 125 11.44 -13.60 -0.64
CA LEU A 125 12.23 -13.39 0.58
C LEU A 125 13.68 -13.03 0.25
N LYS A 126 14.29 -13.75 -0.68
CA LYS A 126 15.66 -13.45 -1.16
C LYS A 126 15.76 -12.05 -1.73
N THR A 127 14.78 -11.65 -2.54
CA THR A 127 14.74 -10.31 -3.15
C THR A 127 14.55 -9.22 -2.10
N VAL A 128 13.71 -9.44 -1.07
CA VAL A 128 13.55 -8.51 0.06
C VAL A 128 14.89 -8.28 0.77
N VAL A 129 15.61 -9.36 1.08
CA VAL A 129 16.93 -9.27 1.75
C VAL A 129 17.92 -8.49 0.89
N GLN A 130 18.01 -8.79 -0.41
CA GLN A 130 18.89 -8.07 -1.34
C GLN A 130 18.57 -6.56 -1.40
N VAL A 131 17.30 -6.18 -1.46
CA VAL A 131 16.89 -4.77 -1.47
C VAL A 131 17.21 -4.10 -0.15
N PHE A 132 16.99 -4.78 0.97
CA PHE A 132 17.34 -4.28 2.30
C PHE A 132 18.84 -4.01 2.43
N GLU A 133 19.68 -4.95 1.99
CA GLU A 133 21.13 -4.78 1.98
C GLU A 133 21.58 -3.58 1.11
N MET A 134 20.96 -3.42 -0.08
CA MET A 134 21.19 -2.25 -0.94
C MET A 134 20.84 -0.92 -0.27
N CYS A 135 19.78 -0.88 0.55
CA CYS A 135 19.38 0.31 1.28
C CYS A 135 20.36 0.67 2.39
N ASN A 136 20.92 -0.33 3.09
CA ASN A 136 21.85 -0.14 4.20
C ASN A 136 23.28 0.22 3.78
N GLN A 137 23.62 0.12 2.49
CA GLN A 137 24.96 0.46 1.97
C GLN A 137 25.09 1.95 1.56
N LYS A 138 24.07 2.74 1.76
CA LYS A 138 24.03 4.19 1.47
C LYS A 138 24.20 5.01 2.75
#